data_0fe076175d3b1bee2f6869e03541ef0a
#
_entry.id   0fe076175d3b1bee2f6869e03541ef0a
#
_cell.length_a   1.000
_cell.length_b   1.000
_cell.length_c   1.000
_cell.angle_alpha   90.00
_cell.angle_beta   90.00
_cell.angle_gamma   90.00
#
_symmetry.space_group_name_H-M   'P 1'
#
loop_
_entity.id
_entity.type
_entity.pdbx_description
1 polymer ?
#
loop_
_entity_poly.entity_id
_entity_poly.type
_entity_poly.pdbx_seq_one_letter_code
_entity_poly.pdbx_strand_id
1 'polypeptide(L)'
;MMATQIGFSAVNAMEAKAPLASISQESAIAIQRNKNSEISSFQAIKFSHGDVSWLDEMALSVGWPAKQIPRLKNIVLRESGGCPNRIGGSVVDSDCNIIKMATMSHTSDSGLLQINGVNYDKSRNKWALLCNEMSICSQKPLLDAETNLRAGLLIWKTSGWGPWDPCQWGPEYAHRCEKGK
;
A
#
# COMPACT_ATOMS: atom_id res chain seq x y z
N MET A 1 -38.06 -31.28 -61.30
CA MET A 1 -37.14 -30.48 -60.48
C MET A 1 -36.98 -31.21 -59.15
N MET A 2 -35.83 -31.84 -58.94
CA MET A 2 -35.51 -32.60 -57.70
C MET A 2 -34.74 -31.67 -56.76
N ALA A 3 -35.25 -31.50 -55.54
CA ALA A 3 -34.58 -30.73 -54.46
C ALA A 3 -33.80 -31.73 -53.61
N THR A 4 -32.46 -31.50 -53.54
CA THR A 4 -31.53 -32.28 -52.77
C THR A 4 -31.43 -31.64 -51.37
N GLN A 5 -31.84 -32.37 -50.31
CA GLN A 5 -31.61 -31.95 -48.92
C GLN A 5 -30.21 -32.33 -48.46
N ILE A 6 -29.47 -31.38 -48.02
CA ILE A 6 -28.16 -31.58 -47.37
C ILE A 6 -28.37 -31.61 -45.86
N GLY A 7 -28.17 -32.80 -45.25
CA GLY A 7 -28.25 -32.95 -43.82
C GLY A 7 -26.96 -32.42 -43.13
N PHE A 8 -27.13 -31.50 -42.19
CA PHE A 8 -26.08 -31.08 -41.30
C PHE A 8 -26.04 -31.98 -40.07
N SER A 9 -24.94 -32.75 -39.94
CA SER A 9 -24.64 -33.53 -38.74
C SER A 9 -24.06 -32.59 -37.67
N ALA A 10 -24.76 -32.43 -36.56
CA ALA A 10 -24.27 -31.73 -35.39
C ALA A 10 -23.26 -32.59 -34.64
N VAL A 11 -22.00 -32.17 -34.63
CA VAL A 11 -20.95 -32.76 -33.81
C VAL A 11 -21.03 -32.12 -32.41
N ASN A 12 -21.51 -32.90 -31.44
CA ASN A 12 -21.48 -32.53 -30.02
C ASN A 12 -20.02 -32.57 -29.53
N ALA A 13 -19.39 -31.43 -29.39
CA ALA A 13 -18.15 -31.30 -28.65
C ALA A 13 -18.47 -31.34 -27.14
N MET A 14 -18.17 -32.45 -26.50
CA MET A 14 -18.13 -32.55 -25.03
C MET A 14 -16.88 -31.81 -24.55
N GLU A 15 -17.05 -30.57 -24.06
CA GLU A 15 -16.01 -29.88 -23.27
C GLU A 15 -15.82 -30.64 -21.95
N ALA A 16 -14.71 -31.36 -21.85
CA ALA A 16 -14.28 -31.95 -20.59
C ALA A 16 -13.82 -30.83 -19.65
N LYS A 17 -14.69 -30.44 -18.73
CA LYS A 17 -14.36 -29.52 -17.62
C LYS A 17 -13.31 -30.21 -16.74
N ALA A 18 -12.06 -29.73 -16.76
CA ALA A 18 -11.00 -30.20 -15.87
C ALA A 18 -11.46 -30.04 -14.41
N PRO A 19 -11.23 -31.02 -13.53
CA PRO A 19 -11.60 -30.91 -12.13
C PRO A 19 -10.76 -29.80 -11.48
N LEU A 20 -11.43 -28.83 -10.86
CA LEU A 20 -10.79 -27.86 -9.96
C LEU A 20 -10.07 -28.65 -8.86
N ALA A 21 -8.74 -28.59 -8.85
CA ALA A 21 -7.93 -29.20 -7.81
C ALA A 21 -8.39 -28.64 -6.45
N SER A 22 -9.04 -29.47 -5.64
CA SER A 22 -9.41 -29.11 -4.27
C SER A 22 -8.10 -28.93 -3.47
N ILE A 23 -7.84 -27.69 -3.03
CA ILE A 23 -6.77 -27.42 -2.07
C ILE A 23 -7.08 -28.26 -0.84
N SER A 24 -6.17 -29.17 -0.43
CA SER A 24 -6.39 -30.02 0.73
C SER A 24 -6.59 -29.16 1.98
N GLN A 25 -7.42 -29.62 2.90
CA GLN A 25 -7.72 -28.91 4.14
C GLN A 25 -6.43 -28.64 4.96
N GLU A 26 -5.44 -29.52 4.87
CA GLU A 26 -4.11 -29.36 5.47
C GLU A 26 -3.32 -28.19 4.84
N SER A 27 -3.38 -28.01 3.52
CA SER A 27 -2.71 -26.90 2.83
C SER A 27 -3.35 -25.56 3.23
N ALA A 28 -4.68 -25.49 3.36
CA ALA A 28 -5.38 -24.31 3.83
C ALA A 28 -5.02 -23.95 5.28
N ILE A 29 -4.91 -24.95 6.17
CA ILE A 29 -4.50 -24.77 7.57
C ILE A 29 -3.04 -24.30 7.66
N ALA A 30 -2.13 -24.85 6.83
CA ALA A 30 -0.74 -24.44 6.80
C ALA A 30 -0.58 -22.99 6.34
N ILE A 31 -1.33 -22.55 5.32
CA ILE A 31 -1.35 -21.17 4.84
C ILE A 31 -1.89 -20.24 5.92
N GLN A 32 -2.93 -20.64 6.64
CA GLN A 32 -3.52 -19.83 7.70
C GLN A 32 -2.58 -19.71 8.92
N ARG A 33 -1.87 -20.79 9.29
CA ARG A 33 -0.85 -20.77 10.35
C ARG A 33 0.31 -19.85 10.00
N ASN A 34 0.78 -19.90 8.76
CA ASN A 34 1.87 -19.04 8.29
C ASN A 34 1.48 -17.57 8.32
N LYS A 35 0.27 -17.22 7.82
CA LYS A 35 -0.27 -15.87 7.91
C LYS A 35 -0.41 -15.37 9.36
N ASN A 36 -0.87 -16.23 10.26
CA ASN A 36 -1.04 -15.87 11.68
C ASN A 36 0.31 -15.68 12.39
N SER A 37 1.37 -16.44 12.02
CA SER A 37 2.71 -16.25 12.56
C SER A 37 3.37 -14.96 12.07
N GLU A 38 3.17 -14.59 10.80
CA GLU A 38 3.66 -13.32 10.24
C GLU A 38 2.96 -12.11 10.87
N ILE A 39 1.63 -12.16 11.01
CA ILE A 39 0.85 -11.11 11.69
C ILE A 39 1.31 -10.95 13.15
N SER A 40 1.66 -12.04 13.85
CA SER A 40 2.14 -12.01 15.22
C SER A 40 3.53 -11.36 15.35
N SER A 41 4.41 -11.51 14.35
CA SER A 41 5.76 -10.94 14.40
C SER A 41 5.77 -9.41 14.29
N PHE A 42 4.91 -8.84 13.46
CA PHE A 42 4.84 -7.38 13.29
C PHE A 42 4.09 -6.66 14.42
N GLN A 43 3.21 -7.32 15.14
CA GLN A 43 2.55 -6.75 16.32
C GLN A 43 3.51 -6.47 17.50
N ALA A 44 4.69 -7.07 17.48
CA ALA A 44 5.72 -6.87 18.52
C ALA A 44 6.69 -5.72 18.22
N ILE A 45 6.59 -5.06 17.03
CA ILE A 45 7.50 -3.98 16.67
C ILE A 45 7.20 -2.75 17.53
N LYS A 46 8.19 -2.32 18.31
CA LYS A 46 8.16 -1.02 18.98
C LYS A 46 8.71 0.04 18.03
N PHE A 47 7.85 0.95 17.58
CA PHE A 47 8.25 2.07 16.76
C PHE A 47 8.90 3.16 17.60
N SER A 48 9.99 3.73 17.08
CA SER A 48 10.68 4.87 17.70
C SER A 48 11.00 5.92 16.63
N HIS A 49 10.83 7.19 16.97
CA HIS A 49 11.11 8.28 16.05
C HIS A 49 12.61 8.30 15.65
N GLY A 50 12.88 8.28 14.36
CA GLY A 50 14.21 8.20 13.80
C GLY A 50 14.70 6.77 13.50
N ASP A 51 13.97 5.73 13.93
CA ASP A 51 14.31 4.33 13.64
C ASP A 51 13.43 3.75 12.53
N VAL A 52 14.10 3.18 11.52
CA VAL A 52 13.49 2.43 10.41
C VAL A 52 14.20 1.08 10.19
N SER A 53 14.86 0.54 11.21
CA SER A 53 15.56 -0.75 11.12
C SER A 53 14.61 -1.90 10.81
N TRP A 54 13.38 -1.82 11.30
CA TRP A 54 12.28 -2.76 11.08
C TRP A 54 11.70 -2.75 9.65
N LEU A 55 11.98 -1.70 8.87
CA LEU A 55 11.27 -1.44 7.61
C LEU A 55 11.56 -2.47 6.53
N ASP A 56 12.77 -3.02 6.46
CA ASP A 56 13.19 -3.95 5.39
C ASP A 56 12.30 -5.18 5.37
N GLU A 57 12.13 -5.82 6.51
CA GLU A 57 11.33 -7.03 6.63
C GLU A 57 9.86 -6.76 6.31
N MET A 58 9.28 -5.74 6.91
CA MET A 58 7.88 -5.37 6.67
C MET A 58 7.63 -4.94 5.22
N ALA A 59 8.53 -4.17 4.62
CA ALA A 59 8.40 -3.74 3.23
C ALA A 59 8.46 -4.93 2.26
N LEU A 60 9.40 -5.86 2.48
CA LEU A 60 9.48 -7.09 1.68
C LEU A 60 8.23 -7.94 1.81
N SER A 61 7.71 -8.12 3.03
CA SER A 61 6.50 -8.93 3.27
C SER A 61 5.26 -8.39 2.55
N VAL A 62 5.15 -7.08 2.40
CA VAL A 62 4.04 -6.44 1.66
C VAL A 62 4.30 -6.30 0.16
N GLY A 63 5.48 -6.75 -0.33
CA GLY A 63 5.80 -6.87 -1.75
C GLY A 63 6.56 -5.70 -2.35
N TRP A 64 7.19 -4.83 -1.56
CA TRP A 64 8.11 -3.83 -2.10
C TRP A 64 9.33 -4.50 -2.73
N PRO A 65 9.78 -4.07 -3.92
CA PRO A 65 11.00 -4.59 -4.51
C PRO A 65 12.22 -4.25 -3.64
N ALA A 66 13.08 -5.22 -3.34
CA ALA A 66 14.27 -5.03 -2.50
C ALA A 66 15.14 -3.83 -2.93
N LYS A 67 15.30 -3.62 -4.24
CA LYS A 67 16.04 -2.49 -4.80
C LYS A 67 15.47 -1.10 -4.48
N GLN A 68 14.19 -1.03 -4.07
CA GLN A 68 13.53 0.22 -3.73
C GLN A 68 13.59 0.55 -2.23
N ILE A 69 13.94 -0.41 -1.39
CA ILE A 69 13.92 -0.27 0.08
C ILE A 69 14.85 0.84 0.58
N PRO A 70 16.09 1.03 0.07
CA PRO A 70 16.92 2.15 0.53
C PRO A 70 16.26 3.51 0.30
N ARG A 71 15.60 3.73 -0.84
CA ARG A 71 14.87 4.97 -1.11
C ARG A 71 13.61 5.08 -0.25
N LEU A 72 12.89 3.98 -0.06
CA LEU A 72 11.72 3.92 0.82
C LEU A 72 12.07 4.33 2.25
N LYS A 73 13.19 3.83 2.81
CA LYS A 73 13.70 4.22 4.13
C LYS A 73 13.91 5.73 4.26
N ASN A 74 14.57 6.33 3.28
CA ASN A 74 14.83 7.76 3.28
C ASN A 74 13.52 8.57 3.24
N ILE A 75 12.53 8.11 2.46
CA ILE A 75 11.21 8.73 2.39
C ILE A 75 10.49 8.60 3.73
N VAL A 76 10.40 7.39 4.31
CA VAL A 76 9.74 7.16 5.60
C VAL A 76 10.37 8.00 6.72
N LEU A 77 11.70 8.08 6.78
CA LEU A 77 12.39 8.94 7.74
C LEU A 77 12.03 10.42 7.55
N ARG A 78 12.00 10.90 6.32
CA ARG A 78 11.68 12.30 6.01
C ARG A 78 10.20 12.63 6.30
N GLU A 79 9.30 11.75 5.92
CA GLU A 79 7.85 12.01 5.99
C GLU A 79 7.31 11.86 7.42
N SER A 80 7.69 10.80 8.11
CA SER A 80 7.12 10.48 9.43
C SER A 80 8.13 10.29 10.55
N GLY A 81 9.43 10.22 10.22
CA GLY A 81 10.44 9.78 11.18
C GLY A 81 10.30 8.32 11.59
N GLY A 82 9.64 7.47 10.77
CA GLY A 82 9.38 6.08 11.11
C GLY A 82 8.16 5.84 12.02
N CYS A 83 7.37 6.88 12.30
CA CYS A 83 6.19 6.79 13.17
C CYS A 83 4.92 6.50 12.37
N PRO A 84 4.29 5.29 12.48
CA PRO A 84 3.16 4.90 11.66
C PRO A 84 1.88 5.69 11.95
N ASN A 85 1.71 6.13 13.19
CA ASN A 85 0.54 6.89 13.63
C ASN A 85 0.62 8.40 13.36
N ARG A 86 1.69 8.88 12.69
CA ARG A 86 1.87 10.30 12.41
C ARG A 86 0.80 10.83 11.47
N ILE A 87 0.24 11.99 11.84
CA ILE A 87 -0.69 12.78 11.03
C ILE A 87 0.04 14.05 10.59
N GLY A 88 -0.21 14.51 9.37
CA GLY A 88 0.48 15.66 8.79
C GLY A 88 0.48 16.87 9.71
N GLY A 89 1.64 17.47 9.92
CA GLY A 89 1.85 18.61 10.80
C GLY A 89 1.80 18.30 12.31
N SER A 90 1.56 17.04 12.73
CA SER A 90 1.64 16.65 14.14
C SER A 90 3.10 16.57 14.61
N VAL A 91 3.31 16.80 15.91
CA VAL A 91 4.59 16.59 16.58
C VAL A 91 4.51 15.28 17.36
N VAL A 92 5.53 14.45 17.22
CA VAL A 92 5.63 13.18 17.94
C VAL A 92 6.85 13.21 18.87
N ASP A 93 6.78 12.40 19.96
CA ASP A 93 7.92 12.15 20.85
C ASP A 93 8.80 11.01 20.32
N SER A 94 9.83 10.62 21.10
CA SER A 94 10.75 9.53 20.75
C SER A 94 10.07 8.16 20.62
N ASP A 95 8.96 7.95 21.30
CA ASP A 95 8.18 6.70 21.28
C ASP A 95 7.01 6.76 20.26
N CYS A 96 7.07 7.71 19.32
CA CYS A 96 6.04 7.93 18.31
C CYS A 96 4.65 8.36 18.84
N ASN A 97 4.52 8.78 20.09
CA ASN A 97 3.25 9.32 20.59
C ASN A 97 3.04 10.73 20.02
N ILE A 98 1.83 11.03 19.57
CA ILE A 98 1.48 12.38 19.15
C ILE A 98 1.32 13.26 20.40
N ILE A 99 2.24 14.20 20.59
CA ILE A 99 2.23 15.15 21.71
C ILE A 99 1.62 16.51 21.34
N LYS A 100 1.45 16.77 20.05
CA LYS A 100 0.77 17.97 19.55
C LYS A 100 0.13 17.69 18.20
N MET A 101 -1.16 17.93 18.08
CA MET A 101 -1.87 17.89 16.80
C MET A 101 -1.61 19.14 15.97
N ALA A 102 -1.61 19.00 14.66
CA ALA A 102 -1.57 20.12 13.75
C ALA A 102 -2.89 20.92 13.82
N THR A 103 -2.77 22.23 13.70
CA THR A 103 -3.91 23.17 13.61
C THR A 103 -4.24 23.53 12.16
N MET A 104 -3.56 22.95 11.17
CA MET A 104 -3.53 23.41 9.79
C MET A 104 -3.99 22.35 8.77
N SER A 105 -4.07 22.73 7.51
CA SER A 105 -4.63 22.02 6.36
C SER A 105 -3.97 20.68 5.97
N HIS A 106 -2.85 20.30 6.58
CA HIS A 106 -2.12 19.06 6.27
C HIS A 106 -2.54 17.85 7.11
N THR A 107 -3.58 17.98 7.94
CA THR A 107 -4.07 16.89 8.82
C THR A 107 -4.61 15.67 8.07
N SER A 108 -4.67 15.70 6.74
CA SER A 108 -5.06 14.56 5.90
C SER A 108 -3.89 13.70 5.46
N ASP A 109 -2.64 14.11 5.71
CA ASP A 109 -1.48 13.28 5.42
C ASP A 109 -1.31 12.24 6.51
N SER A 110 -1.04 10.98 6.14
CA SER A 110 -1.28 9.87 7.04
C SER A 110 -0.15 8.84 7.05
N GLY A 111 0.30 8.50 8.24
CA GLY A 111 1.16 7.35 8.51
C GLY A 111 2.59 7.52 8.02
N LEU A 112 3.27 6.40 7.81
CA LEU A 112 4.69 6.32 7.47
C LEU A 112 5.07 7.15 6.25
N LEU A 113 4.26 7.09 5.20
CA LEU A 113 4.50 7.74 3.91
C LEU A 113 3.74 9.05 3.75
N GLN A 114 3.09 9.54 4.80
CA GLN A 114 2.28 10.76 4.79
C GLN A 114 1.35 10.82 3.57
N ILE A 115 0.58 9.72 3.39
CA ILE A 115 -0.32 9.57 2.26
C ILE A 115 -1.44 10.61 2.35
N ASN A 116 -1.52 11.49 1.35
CA ASN A 116 -2.47 12.60 1.32
C ASN A 116 -3.91 12.13 1.07
N GLY A 117 -4.86 12.87 1.64
CA GLY A 117 -6.30 12.61 1.55
C GLY A 117 -6.86 12.47 0.14
N VAL A 118 -6.25 13.07 -0.88
CA VAL A 118 -6.67 12.90 -2.28
C VAL A 118 -6.60 11.45 -2.77
N ASN A 119 -5.81 10.60 -2.09
CA ASN A 119 -5.67 9.19 -2.44
C ASN A 119 -6.75 8.30 -1.81
N TYR A 120 -7.41 8.72 -0.72
CA TYR A 120 -8.38 7.88 -0.02
C TYR A 120 -9.74 8.53 0.22
N ASP A 121 -9.84 9.86 0.25
CA ASP A 121 -11.09 10.58 0.55
C ASP A 121 -11.81 10.97 -0.75
N LYS A 122 -12.95 10.31 -1.03
CA LYS A 122 -13.77 10.56 -2.21
C LYS A 122 -14.42 11.96 -2.22
N SER A 123 -14.53 12.63 -1.08
CA SER A 123 -15.00 14.02 -1.02
C SER A 123 -13.96 15.00 -1.61
N ARG A 124 -12.68 14.64 -1.52
CA ARG A 124 -11.56 15.42 -2.08
C ARG A 124 -11.26 15.05 -3.52
N ASN A 125 -11.38 13.75 -3.83
CA ASN A 125 -11.12 13.21 -5.16
C ASN A 125 -12.03 12.00 -5.42
N LYS A 126 -13.01 12.14 -6.31
CA LYS A 126 -13.92 11.05 -6.69
C LYS A 126 -13.20 9.80 -7.22
N TRP A 127 -11.96 9.97 -7.70
CA TRP A 127 -11.10 8.90 -8.20
C TRP A 127 -10.06 8.43 -7.17
N ALA A 128 -10.30 8.69 -5.87
CA ALA A 128 -9.40 8.31 -4.79
C ALA A 128 -8.94 6.84 -4.92
N LEU A 129 -7.68 6.67 -5.31
CA LEU A 129 -7.11 5.37 -5.70
C LEU A 129 -7.27 4.31 -4.61
N LEU A 130 -6.92 4.65 -3.37
CA LEU A 130 -6.95 3.70 -2.26
C LEU A 130 -8.38 3.30 -1.87
N CYS A 131 -9.33 4.22 -1.98
CA CYS A 131 -10.72 3.91 -1.72
C CYS A 131 -11.29 2.96 -2.80
N ASN A 132 -10.90 3.15 -4.06
CA ASN A 132 -11.39 2.33 -5.15
C ASN A 132 -10.74 0.94 -5.17
N GLU A 133 -9.42 0.83 -4.98
CA GLU A 133 -8.67 -0.41 -5.17
C GLU A 133 -8.47 -1.21 -3.88
N MET A 134 -8.50 -0.55 -2.71
CA MET A 134 -8.20 -1.19 -1.42
C MET A 134 -9.32 -1.04 -0.39
N SER A 135 -10.43 -0.38 -0.74
CA SER A 135 -11.52 -0.03 0.19
C SER A 135 -11.05 0.83 1.38
N ILE A 136 -9.92 1.53 1.24
CA ILE A 136 -9.40 2.47 2.24
C ILE A 136 -9.96 3.85 1.90
N CYS A 137 -11.11 4.20 2.49
CA CYS A 137 -11.82 5.46 2.22
C CYS A 137 -11.70 6.50 3.35
N SER A 138 -10.81 6.26 4.31
CA SER A 138 -10.56 7.16 5.45
C SER A 138 -9.12 7.07 5.93
N GLN A 139 -8.73 8.04 6.76
CA GLN A 139 -7.38 8.15 7.31
C GLN A 139 -6.99 6.99 8.24
N LYS A 140 -7.91 6.54 9.09
CA LYS A 140 -7.63 5.64 10.21
C LYS A 140 -6.87 4.36 9.82
N PRO A 141 -7.21 3.62 8.76
CA PRO A 141 -6.44 2.43 8.36
C PRO A 141 -5.00 2.75 7.98
N LEU A 142 -4.72 3.95 7.47
CA LEU A 142 -3.39 4.38 7.05
C LEU A 142 -2.45 4.72 8.20
N LEU A 143 -2.91 4.69 9.44
CA LEU A 143 -2.08 4.85 10.65
C LEU A 143 -1.51 3.52 11.14
N ASP A 144 -1.84 2.42 10.48
CA ASP A 144 -1.21 1.11 10.64
C ASP A 144 -0.02 0.99 9.68
N ALA A 145 1.11 0.50 10.19
CA ALA A 145 2.37 0.47 9.43
C ALA A 145 2.30 -0.38 8.17
N GLU A 146 1.80 -1.60 8.29
CA GLU A 146 1.69 -2.54 7.17
C GLU A 146 0.70 -2.02 6.11
N THR A 147 -0.47 -1.57 6.55
CA THR A 147 -1.49 -0.98 5.67
C THR A 147 -0.96 0.23 4.92
N ASN A 148 -0.19 1.10 5.60
CA ASN A 148 0.41 2.27 4.98
C ASN A 148 1.43 1.90 3.91
N LEU A 149 2.29 0.91 4.17
CA LEU A 149 3.26 0.40 3.19
C LEU A 149 2.59 -0.27 1.99
N ARG A 150 1.51 -1.03 2.20
CA ARG A 150 0.71 -1.62 1.09
C ARG A 150 0.06 -0.53 0.23
N ALA A 151 -0.52 0.48 0.87
CA ALA A 151 -1.12 1.62 0.18
C ALA A 151 -0.06 2.43 -0.60
N GLY A 152 1.08 2.68 0.02
CA GLY A 152 2.22 3.32 -0.63
C GLY A 152 2.76 2.54 -1.82
N LEU A 153 2.81 1.21 -1.73
CA LEU A 153 3.22 0.34 -2.83
C LEU A 153 2.27 0.48 -4.05
N LEU A 154 0.95 0.54 -3.81
CA LEU A 154 -0.02 0.77 -4.87
C LEU A 154 0.18 2.13 -5.53
N ILE A 155 0.33 3.20 -4.74
CA ILE A 155 0.61 4.54 -5.26
C ILE A 155 1.92 4.56 -6.06
N TRP A 156 2.98 3.93 -5.54
CA TRP A 156 4.26 3.84 -6.23
C TRP A 156 4.17 3.07 -7.55
N LYS A 157 3.43 1.96 -7.60
CA LYS A 157 3.18 1.21 -8.85
C LYS A 157 2.45 2.04 -9.90
N THR A 158 1.58 2.95 -9.47
CA THR A 158 0.77 3.79 -10.34
C THR A 158 1.51 5.04 -10.82
N SER A 159 2.29 5.68 -9.93
CA SER A 159 2.82 7.03 -10.14
C SER A 159 4.34 7.14 -9.88
N GLY A 160 5.02 6.00 -9.64
CA GLY A 160 6.43 6.02 -9.26
C GLY A 160 6.66 6.78 -7.95
N TRP A 161 7.82 7.41 -7.85
CA TRP A 161 8.19 8.21 -6.67
C TRP A 161 7.68 9.66 -6.72
N GLY A 162 6.98 10.06 -7.80
CA GLY A 162 6.49 11.43 -8.00
C GLY A 162 5.79 12.04 -6.79
N PRO A 163 4.84 11.35 -6.13
CA PRO A 163 4.14 11.87 -4.96
C PRO A 163 5.06 12.26 -3.79
N TRP A 164 6.23 11.65 -3.70
CA TRP A 164 7.23 11.90 -2.65
C TRP A 164 8.47 12.65 -3.15
N ASP A 165 8.44 13.17 -4.39
CA ASP A 165 9.55 13.91 -4.96
C ASP A 165 9.28 15.42 -4.85
N PRO A 166 9.98 16.12 -3.90
CA PRO A 166 9.79 17.56 -3.72
C PRO A 166 10.05 18.38 -4.98
N CYS A 167 10.86 17.86 -5.91
CA CYS A 167 11.15 18.51 -7.19
C CYS A 167 9.93 18.63 -8.09
N GLN A 168 8.92 17.81 -7.86
CA GLN A 168 7.67 17.80 -8.64
C GLN A 168 6.53 18.57 -7.99
N TRP A 169 6.72 19.08 -6.75
CA TRP A 169 5.65 19.74 -5.99
C TRP A 169 5.46 21.22 -6.34
N GLY A 170 6.44 21.84 -7.03
CA GLY A 170 6.40 23.24 -7.43
C GLY A 170 7.67 24.01 -7.02
N PRO A 171 7.87 25.22 -7.58
CA PRO A 171 9.08 26.00 -7.37
C PRO A 171 9.32 26.38 -5.90
N GLU A 172 8.27 26.52 -5.09
CA GLU A 172 8.35 26.80 -3.66
C GLU A 172 9.02 25.67 -2.87
N TYR A 173 9.00 24.45 -3.39
CA TYR A 173 9.64 23.27 -2.78
C TYR A 173 11.01 22.96 -3.38
N ALA A 174 11.51 23.76 -4.32
CA ALA A 174 12.80 23.56 -4.97
C ALA A 174 13.98 23.46 -4.00
N HIS A 175 13.89 24.12 -2.83
CA HIS A 175 14.89 24.04 -1.77
C HIS A 175 14.98 22.65 -1.11
N ARG A 176 13.97 21.80 -1.25
CA ARG A 176 13.92 20.41 -0.76
C ARG A 176 14.36 19.41 -1.81
N CYS A 177 14.54 19.87 -3.05
CA CYS A 177 15.03 19.05 -4.14
C CYS A 177 16.45 18.56 -3.85
N GLU A 178 16.62 17.26 -3.65
CA GLU A 178 17.96 16.67 -3.66
C GLU A 178 18.45 16.69 -5.12
N LYS A 179 19.24 17.71 -5.46
CA LYS A 179 19.89 17.79 -6.76
C LYS A 179 20.86 16.62 -6.87
N GLY A 180 20.45 15.58 -7.58
CA GLY A 180 21.31 14.56 -8.16
C GLY A 180 22.29 13.91 -7.19
N LYS A 181 21.84 12.91 -6.43
CA LYS A 181 22.70 11.81 -5.96
C LYS A 181 22.33 10.53 -6.67
#